data_0422671c81100f5c941bd9153f4bff2e
#
_entry.id   0422671c81100f5c941bd9153f4bff2e
#
_cell.length_a   1.000
_cell.length_b   1.000
_cell.length_c   1.000
_cell.angle_alpha   90.00
_cell.angle_beta   90.00
_cell.angle_gamma   90.00
#
_symmetry.space_group_name_H-M   'P 1'
#
loop_
_entity.id
_entity.type
_entity.pdbx_description
1 polymer ?
#
loop_
_entity_poly.entity_id
_entity_poly.type
_entity_poly.pdbx_seq_one_letter_code
_entity_poly.pdbx_strand_id
1 'polypeptide(L)'
;MISILHPSRWRPEMALKAWNEWITAANNPSQIEYILSLDTSDSTQNEYVRLFESTGVQIIINANRSIVDAVNRAAKVAKHDIFVVVSDDFGCPMDWDMDVVGYCNDENPVLLHVNDTIQKDVCTLPIINRKFYDRFGWVYHPHYYSMFADNDLTECAKKIGAYVSDFRLTFEHRHYVNGKNKRDKTYDR
;
A
#
# COMPACT_ATOMS: atom_id res chain seq x y z
N MET A 1 -8.61 -2.93 -12.98
CA MET A 1 -9.07 -2.10 -11.85
C MET A 1 -8.13 -2.31 -10.67
N ILE A 2 -7.97 -1.29 -9.79
CA ILE A 2 -6.96 -1.27 -8.72
C ILE A 2 -7.63 -1.11 -7.37
N SER A 3 -7.22 -1.90 -6.36
CA SER A 3 -7.54 -1.69 -4.94
C SER A 3 -6.30 -1.14 -4.22
N ILE A 4 -6.39 0.07 -3.69
CA ILE A 4 -5.38 0.64 -2.80
C ILE A 4 -5.62 0.10 -1.39
N LEU A 5 -4.59 -0.47 -0.78
CA LEU A 5 -4.57 -0.99 0.57
C LEU A 5 -3.76 -0.05 1.45
N HIS A 6 -4.44 0.79 2.24
CA HIS A 6 -3.78 1.82 3.03
C HIS A 6 -3.93 1.57 4.54
N PRO A 7 -2.96 0.92 5.18
CA PRO A 7 -2.90 0.87 6.63
C PRO A 7 -2.47 2.23 7.18
N SER A 8 -3.23 2.78 8.11
CA SER A 8 -2.87 4.04 8.78
C SER A 8 -3.16 3.99 10.27
N ARG A 9 -2.43 4.80 11.05
CA ARG A 9 -2.60 4.90 12.50
C ARG A 9 -2.08 6.21 13.03
N TRP A 10 -2.93 6.93 13.80
CA TRP A 10 -2.62 8.22 14.45
C TRP A 10 -2.23 9.35 13.49
N ARG A 11 -2.57 9.23 12.21
CA ARG A 11 -2.19 10.17 11.16
C ARG A 11 -3.35 10.52 10.22
N PRO A 12 -4.56 10.87 10.74
CA PRO A 12 -5.75 11.04 9.91
C PRO A 12 -5.58 12.09 8.81
N GLU A 13 -4.93 13.21 9.10
CA GLU A 13 -4.69 14.26 8.10
C GLU A 13 -3.65 13.85 7.05
N MET A 14 -2.62 13.09 7.44
CA MET A 14 -1.64 12.57 6.48
C MET A 14 -2.27 11.53 5.57
N ALA A 15 -3.12 10.66 6.11
CA ALA A 15 -3.88 9.68 5.33
C ALA A 15 -4.80 10.36 4.32
N LEU A 16 -5.50 11.44 4.72
CA LEU A 16 -6.33 12.22 3.82
C LEU A 16 -5.51 12.88 2.70
N LYS A 17 -4.34 13.43 3.05
CA LYS A 17 -3.44 14.01 2.06
C LYS A 17 -2.94 12.96 1.06
N ALA A 18 -2.53 11.79 1.53
CA ALA A 18 -2.11 10.68 0.69
C ALA A 18 -3.25 10.23 -0.24
N TRP A 19 -4.45 9.99 0.29
CA TRP A 19 -5.63 9.66 -0.51
C TRP A 19 -5.86 10.69 -1.62
N ASN A 20 -5.89 11.98 -1.27
CA ASN A 20 -6.14 13.05 -2.25
C ASN A 20 -5.07 13.08 -3.35
N GLU A 21 -3.80 12.93 -2.99
CA GLU A 21 -2.68 12.88 -3.94
C GLU A 21 -2.83 11.68 -4.90
N TRP A 22 -3.05 10.48 -4.37
CA TRP A 22 -3.15 9.26 -5.16
C TRP A 22 -4.36 9.25 -6.10
N ILE A 23 -5.51 9.77 -5.66
CA ILE A 23 -6.72 9.86 -6.48
C ILE A 23 -6.61 10.96 -7.53
N THR A 24 -6.04 12.13 -7.17
CA THR A 24 -5.90 13.26 -8.10
C THR A 24 -4.85 12.98 -9.19
N ALA A 25 -3.80 12.23 -8.85
CA ALA A 25 -2.75 11.87 -9.81
C ALA A 25 -3.12 10.71 -10.72
N ALA A 26 -4.20 9.99 -10.45
CA ALA A 26 -4.64 8.88 -11.27
C ALA A 26 -5.32 9.37 -12.57
N ASN A 27 -5.06 8.67 -13.69
CA ASN A 27 -5.71 8.90 -14.97
C ASN A 27 -7.20 8.46 -14.93
N ASN A 28 -7.47 7.34 -14.27
CA ASN A 28 -8.81 6.76 -14.16
C ASN A 28 -9.26 6.56 -12.69
N PRO A 29 -9.52 7.62 -11.92
CA PRO A 29 -9.84 7.50 -10.49
C PRO A 29 -11.12 6.68 -10.21
N SER A 30 -12.06 6.61 -11.16
CA SER A 30 -13.27 5.79 -11.05
C SER A 30 -13.02 4.29 -11.10
N GLN A 31 -11.82 3.85 -11.49
CA GLN A 31 -11.38 2.46 -11.53
C GLN A 31 -10.57 2.07 -10.28
N ILE A 32 -10.54 2.94 -9.29
CA ILE A 32 -9.76 2.74 -8.05
C ILE A 32 -10.72 2.55 -6.87
N GLU A 33 -10.59 1.42 -6.20
CA GLU A 33 -11.13 1.18 -4.86
C GLU A 33 -10.08 1.58 -3.83
N TYR A 34 -10.48 2.38 -2.84
CA TYR A 34 -9.55 2.77 -1.76
C TYR A 34 -10.02 2.20 -0.44
N ILE A 35 -9.17 1.40 0.21
CA ILE A 35 -9.46 0.73 1.48
C ILE A 35 -8.50 1.24 2.53
N LEU A 36 -9.04 1.98 3.51
CA LEU A 36 -8.30 2.47 4.67
C LEU A 36 -8.46 1.48 5.82
N SER A 37 -7.36 0.89 6.26
CA SER A 37 -7.33 -0.13 7.31
C SER A 37 -6.78 0.45 8.61
N LEU A 38 -7.66 0.56 9.61
CA LEU A 38 -7.37 1.16 10.91
C LEU A 38 -7.31 0.10 12.02
N ASP A 39 -6.64 0.45 13.12
CA ASP A 39 -6.56 -0.39 14.31
C ASP A 39 -7.60 0.04 15.36
N THR A 40 -8.25 -0.92 16.03
CA THR A 40 -9.23 -0.63 17.10
C THR A 40 -8.66 0.14 18.28
N SER A 41 -7.35 0.07 18.50
CA SER A 41 -6.66 0.82 19.56
C SER A 41 -6.20 2.22 19.15
N ASP A 42 -6.51 2.66 17.91
CA ASP A 42 -6.23 4.02 17.46
C ASP A 42 -7.25 4.99 18.06
N SER A 43 -6.78 5.92 18.89
CA SER A 43 -7.65 6.93 19.52
C SER A 43 -8.18 7.99 18.54
N THR A 44 -7.67 8.02 17.31
CA THR A 44 -8.06 9.01 16.28
C THR A 44 -9.05 8.44 15.25
N GLN A 45 -9.62 7.25 15.46
CA GLN A 45 -10.56 6.62 14.52
C GLN A 45 -11.71 7.53 14.09
N ASN A 46 -12.35 8.24 15.03
CA ASN A 46 -13.46 9.13 14.73
C ASN A 46 -13.05 10.28 13.81
N GLU A 47 -11.80 10.71 13.88
CA GLU A 47 -11.28 11.75 13.00
C GLU A 47 -11.11 11.24 11.57
N TYR A 48 -10.61 10.00 11.38
CA TYR A 48 -10.61 9.36 10.06
C TYR A 48 -12.02 9.25 9.50
N VAL A 49 -12.98 8.75 10.27
CA VAL A 49 -14.38 8.61 9.80
C VAL A 49 -14.91 9.96 9.33
N ARG A 50 -14.72 11.02 10.13
CA ARG A 50 -15.17 12.39 9.78
C ARG A 50 -14.49 12.93 8.52
N LEU A 51 -13.17 12.76 8.38
CA LEU A 51 -12.40 13.28 7.25
C LEU A 51 -12.72 12.56 5.94
N PHE A 52 -13.07 11.29 5.99
CA PHE A 52 -13.33 10.46 4.81
C PHE A 52 -14.82 10.26 4.49
N GLU A 53 -15.75 10.88 5.25
CA GLU A 53 -17.20 10.68 5.13
C GLU A 53 -17.73 10.85 3.69
N SER A 54 -17.19 11.81 2.93
CA SER A 54 -17.68 12.15 1.58
C SER A 54 -16.78 11.65 0.45
N THR A 55 -15.79 10.80 0.75
CA THR A 55 -14.73 10.43 -0.21
C THR A 55 -15.01 9.14 -0.99
N GLY A 56 -15.94 8.31 -0.54
CA GLY A 56 -16.17 6.97 -1.09
C GLY A 56 -15.11 5.93 -0.64
N VAL A 57 -14.19 6.30 0.26
CA VAL A 57 -13.20 5.39 0.84
C VAL A 57 -13.87 4.37 1.73
N GLN A 58 -13.54 3.09 1.55
CA GLN A 58 -13.96 2.03 2.44
C GLN A 58 -13.05 2.01 3.68
N ILE A 59 -13.60 2.33 4.85
CA ILE A 59 -12.87 2.21 6.13
C ILE A 59 -13.16 0.86 6.76
N ILE A 60 -12.11 0.11 7.09
CA ILE A 60 -12.20 -1.11 7.90
C ILE A 60 -11.44 -0.89 9.22
N ILE A 61 -12.05 -1.31 10.33
CA ILE A 61 -11.47 -1.15 11.68
C ILE A 61 -11.37 -2.52 12.32
N ASN A 62 -10.16 -2.94 12.68
CA ASN A 62 -9.90 -4.26 13.22
C ASN A 62 -8.84 -4.21 14.34
N ALA A 63 -8.86 -5.21 15.21
CA ALA A 63 -7.75 -5.43 16.15
C ALA A 63 -6.55 -6.00 15.39
N ASN A 64 -5.65 -5.13 14.96
CA ASN A 64 -4.45 -5.48 14.22
C ASN A 64 -3.26 -5.60 15.17
N ARG A 65 -2.54 -6.72 15.13
CA ARG A 65 -1.29 -6.87 15.88
C ARG A 65 -0.20 -5.94 15.31
N SER A 66 -0.32 -5.63 14.00
CA SER A 66 0.74 -4.96 13.26
C SER A 66 0.24 -4.39 11.92
N ILE A 67 1.13 -3.69 11.20
CA ILE A 67 0.89 -3.25 9.82
C ILE A 67 0.62 -4.43 8.87
N VAL A 68 1.27 -5.57 9.08
CA VAL A 68 1.07 -6.80 8.29
C VAL A 68 -0.38 -7.28 8.39
N ASP A 69 -0.95 -7.31 9.60
CA ASP A 69 -2.36 -7.66 9.79
C ASP A 69 -3.28 -6.65 9.09
N ALA A 70 -2.99 -5.35 9.21
CA ALA A 70 -3.80 -4.30 8.62
C ALA A 70 -3.85 -4.40 7.09
N VAL A 71 -2.70 -4.60 6.43
CA VAL A 71 -2.59 -4.80 4.98
C VAL A 71 -3.31 -6.07 4.54
N ASN A 72 -3.05 -7.19 5.21
CA ASN A 72 -3.66 -8.47 4.84
C ASN A 72 -5.19 -8.48 5.02
N ARG A 73 -5.71 -7.73 5.99
CA ARG A 73 -7.17 -7.56 6.17
C ARG A 73 -7.79 -6.69 5.08
N ALA A 74 -7.11 -5.62 4.68
CA ALA A 74 -7.53 -4.82 3.52
C ALA A 74 -7.55 -5.67 2.25
N ALA A 75 -6.52 -6.49 2.01
CA ALA A 75 -6.46 -7.39 0.86
C ALA A 75 -7.61 -8.40 0.80
N LYS A 76 -8.10 -8.88 1.96
CA LYS A 76 -9.23 -9.83 2.01
C LYS A 76 -10.56 -9.25 1.56
N VAL A 77 -10.76 -7.93 1.69
CA VAL A 77 -12.01 -7.26 1.30
C VAL A 77 -11.87 -6.53 -0.03
N ALA A 78 -10.67 -6.44 -0.57
CA ALA A 78 -10.37 -5.85 -1.87
C ALA A 78 -11.04 -6.61 -3.02
N LYS A 79 -11.63 -5.90 -3.99
CA LYS A 79 -12.46 -6.48 -5.05
C LYS A 79 -11.76 -6.56 -6.40
N HIS A 80 -10.70 -5.79 -6.59
CA HIS A 80 -10.05 -5.65 -7.91
C HIS A 80 -8.84 -6.56 -8.07
N ASP A 81 -8.29 -6.55 -9.29
CA ASP A 81 -7.27 -7.52 -9.69
C ASP A 81 -5.84 -7.08 -9.40
N ILE A 82 -5.66 -5.82 -9.03
CA ILE A 82 -4.35 -5.24 -8.70
C ILE A 82 -4.42 -4.62 -7.31
N PHE A 83 -3.45 -4.92 -6.48
CA PHE A 83 -3.30 -4.35 -5.14
C PHE A 83 -2.09 -3.45 -5.08
N VAL A 84 -2.27 -2.25 -4.56
CA VAL A 84 -1.20 -1.28 -4.28
C VAL A 84 -1.21 -0.99 -2.79
N VAL A 85 -0.12 -1.33 -2.09
CA VAL A 85 0.02 -1.03 -0.66
C VAL A 85 0.61 0.36 -0.50
N VAL A 86 -0.18 1.26 0.05
CA VAL A 86 0.21 2.67 0.26
C VAL A 86 0.38 2.94 1.75
N SER A 87 1.29 3.82 2.13
CA SER A 87 1.34 4.41 3.47
C SER A 87 1.17 5.93 3.42
N ASP A 88 0.96 6.55 4.57
CA ASP A 88 0.68 8.00 4.71
C ASP A 88 1.78 8.90 4.12
N ASP A 89 2.97 8.36 3.88
CA ASP A 89 4.17 9.07 3.48
C ASP A 89 4.70 8.69 2.08
N PHE A 90 3.92 7.94 1.30
CA PHE A 90 4.22 7.70 -0.11
C PHE A 90 3.48 8.67 -1.03
N GLY A 91 4.23 9.29 -1.96
CA GLY A 91 3.69 10.01 -3.11
C GLY A 91 3.72 9.15 -4.37
N CYS A 92 2.94 9.54 -5.39
CA CYS A 92 2.87 8.86 -6.67
C CYS A 92 3.11 9.83 -7.84
N PRO A 93 3.57 9.35 -9.00
CA PRO A 93 3.64 10.16 -10.21
C PRO A 93 2.24 10.37 -10.83
N MET A 94 2.12 11.34 -11.75
CA MET A 94 0.91 11.48 -12.56
C MET A 94 0.67 10.22 -13.42
N ASP A 95 -0.59 9.89 -13.63
CA ASP A 95 -1.04 8.73 -14.44
C ASP A 95 -0.50 7.37 -13.96
N TRP A 96 -0.10 7.27 -12.69
CA TRP A 96 0.51 6.09 -12.07
C TRP A 96 -0.30 4.80 -12.27
N ASP A 97 -1.62 4.90 -12.32
CA ASP A 97 -2.54 3.78 -12.51
C ASP A 97 -2.40 3.12 -13.88
N MET A 98 -2.08 3.91 -14.91
CA MET A 98 -1.84 3.40 -16.27
C MET A 98 -0.59 2.51 -16.31
N ASP A 99 0.50 2.97 -15.71
CA ASP A 99 1.76 2.21 -15.63
C ASP A 99 1.55 0.92 -14.84
N VAL A 100 0.92 1.03 -13.66
CA VAL A 100 0.62 -0.13 -12.80
C VAL A 100 -0.25 -1.17 -13.53
N VAL A 101 -1.29 -0.74 -14.23
CA VAL A 101 -2.12 -1.65 -15.04
C VAL A 101 -1.30 -2.28 -16.16
N GLY A 102 -0.42 -1.53 -16.82
CA GLY A 102 0.45 -2.03 -17.88
C GLY A 102 1.34 -3.21 -17.44
N TYR A 103 1.86 -3.16 -16.21
CA TYR A 103 2.69 -4.24 -15.65
C TYR A 103 1.91 -5.38 -15.02
N CYS A 104 0.80 -5.08 -14.36
CA CYS A 104 0.08 -6.05 -13.52
C CYS A 104 -1.07 -6.76 -14.24
N ASN A 105 -1.45 -6.33 -15.44
CA ASN A 105 -2.48 -7.00 -16.25
C ASN A 105 -1.89 -8.22 -16.99
N ASP A 106 -1.40 -9.20 -16.21
CA ASP A 106 -0.75 -10.42 -16.69
C ASP A 106 -1.50 -11.65 -16.16
N GLU A 107 -1.50 -12.72 -16.94
CA GLU A 107 -2.04 -14.02 -16.54
C GLU A 107 -1.14 -14.73 -15.50
N ASN A 108 0.10 -14.32 -15.37
CA ASN A 108 1.05 -14.81 -14.38
C ASN A 108 1.04 -13.94 -13.10
N PRO A 109 1.50 -14.49 -11.96
CA PRO A 109 1.76 -13.71 -10.75
C PRO A 109 2.77 -12.60 -11.01
N VAL A 110 2.48 -11.38 -10.52
CA VAL A 110 3.37 -10.21 -10.62
C VAL A 110 3.51 -9.53 -9.27
N LEU A 111 4.76 -9.24 -8.88
CA LEU A 111 5.15 -8.20 -7.94
C LEU A 111 5.95 -7.15 -8.70
N LEU A 112 5.42 -5.94 -8.85
CA LEU A 112 6.11 -4.81 -9.46
C LEU A 112 6.88 -4.03 -8.40
N HIS A 113 8.21 -3.98 -8.54
CA HIS A 113 9.11 -3.18 -7.72
C HIS A 113 9.46 -1.88 -8.43
N VAL A 114 9.10 -0.77 -7.82
CA VAL A 114 9.28 0.60 -8.32
C VAL A 114 10.36 1.33 -7.52
N ASN A 115 10.79 2.49 -8.00
CA ASN A 115 11.75 3.34 -7.29
C ASN A 115 11.05 4.10 -6.15
N ASP A 116 11.33 3.73 -4.91
CA ASP A 116 10.83 4.44 -3.70
C ASP A 116 11.72 5.58 -3.24
N THR A 117 12.84 5.83 -3.94
CA THR A 117 13.89 6.82 -3.61
C THR A 117 14.79 6.46 -2.43
N ILE A 118 14.58 5.32 -1.78
CA ILE A 118 15.36 4.88 -0.60
C ILE A 118 15.98 3.49 -0.82
N GLN A 119 15.16 2.50 -1.22
CA GLN A 119 15.55 1.10 -1.32
C GLN A 119 15.62 0.64 -2.78
N LYS A 120 16.67 -0.12 -3.12
CA LYS A 120 16.82 -0.70 -4.47
C LYS A 120 16.69 -2.22 -4.49
N ASP A 121 16.91 -2.85 -3.36
CA ASP A 121 16.96 -4.32 -3.28
C ASP A 121 15.67 -4.93 -2.71
N VAL A 122 14.83 -4.11 -2.07
CA VAL A 122 13.62 -4.51 -1.36
C VAL A 122 12.43 -3.69 -1.84
N CYS A 123 11.35 -4.36 -2.19
CA CYS A 123 10.09 -3.75 -2.61
C CYS A 123 9.32 -3.24 -1.38
N THR A 124 9.49 -1.97 -1.04
CA THR A 124 8.84 -1.32 0.12
C THR A 124 7.45 -0.81 -0.18
N LEU A 125 7.10 -0.63 -1.46
CA LEU A 125 5.76 -0.32 -1.96
C LEU A 125 5.26 -1.54 -2.77
N PRO A 126 4.62 -2.54 -2.17
CA PRO A 126 4.12 -3.68 -2.92
C PRO A 126 3.01 -3.28 -3.90
N ILE A 127 3.24 -3.60 -5.16
CA ILE A 127 2.25 -3.56 -6.22
C ILE A 127 2.16 -4.98 -6.77
N ILE A 128 1.04 -5.65 -6.52
CA ILE A 128 0.86 -7.06 -6.90
C ILE A 128 -0.44 -7.25 -7.66
N ASN A 129 -0.49 -8.25 -8.52
CA ASN A 129 -1.76 -8.66 -9.11
C ASN A 129 -2.47 -9.74 -8.27
N ARG A 130 -3.75 -9.98 -8.58
CA ARG A 130 -4.59 -10.98 -7.91
C ARG A 130 -3.99 -12.38 -7.99
N LYS A 131 -3.33 -12.74 -9.10
CA LYS A 131 -2.68 -14.04 -9.29
C LYS A 131 -1.55 -14.27 -8.27
N PHE A 132 -0.80 -13.21 -7.95
CA PHE A 132 0.22 -13.26 -6.90
C PHE A 132 -0.43 -13.45 -5.52
N TYR A 133 -1.46 -12.66 -5.21
CA TYR A 133 -2.18 -12.77 -3.94
C TYR A 133 -2.82 -14.16 -3.74
N ASP A 134 -3.50 -14.68 -4.76
CA ASP A 134 -4.21 -15.97 -4.68
C ASP A 134 -3.25 -17.14 -4.47
N ARG A 135 -2.00 -17.01 -4.93
CA ARG A 135 -0.97 -18.03 -4.72
C ARG A 135 -0.58 -18.22 -3.25
N PHE A 136 -0.60 -17.15 -2.47
CA PHE A 136 -0.15 -17.14 -1.09
C PHE A 136 -1.30 -16.93 -0.08
N GLY A 137 -2.37 -16.25 -0.47
CA GLY A 137 -3.49 -15.86 0.38
C GLY A 137 -3.19 -14.68 1.32
N TRP A 138 -2.06 -14.00 1.09
CA TRP A 138 -1.65 -12.78 1.82
C TRP A 138 -0.77 -11.88 0.95
N VAL A 139 -0.67 -10.60 1.31
CA VAL A 139 0.31 -9.67 0.76
C VAL A 139 1.64 -9.83 1.50
N TYR A 140 1.61 -9.73 2.82
CA TYR A 140 2.75 -9.99 3.67
C TYR A 140 2.54 -11.29 4.46
N HIS A 141 3.57 -12.09 4.60
CA HIS A 141 3.50 -13.35 5.36
C HIS A 141 3.11 -13.06 6.81
N PRO A 142 2.04 -13.70 7.35
CA PRO A 142 1.42 -13.32 8.62
C PRO A 142 2.28 -13.59 9.88
N HIS A 143 3.44 -14.22 9.73
CA HIS A 143 4.43 -14.37 10.83
C HIS A 143 5.16 -13.07 11.15
N TYR A 144 5.26 -12.14 10.20
CA TYR A 144 5.92 -10.86 10.43
C TYR A 144 4.98 -9.88 11.15
N TYR A 145 5.62 -8.95 11.88
CA TYR A 145 4.90 -7.81 12.47
C TYR A 145 5.12 -6.53 11.67
N SER A 146 6.33 -6.30 11.20
CA SER A 146 6.71 -5.13 10.39
C SER A 146 8.02 -5.42 9.66
N MET A 147 9.15 -5.41 10.41
CA MET A 147 10.49 -5.59 9.85
C MET A 147 10.59 -6.92 9.09
N PHE A 148 11.26 -6.87 7.93
CA PHE A 148 11.55 -8.00 7.05
C PHE A 148 10.34 -8.59 6.30
N ALA A 149 9.13 -8.09 6.47
CA ALA A 149 7.97 -8.55 5.71
C ALA A 149 8.10 -8.23 4.21
N ASP A 150 8.63 -7.06 3.89
CA ASP A 150 8.98 -6.60 2.55
C ASP A 150 10.16 -7.37 1.93
N ASN A 151 11.17 -7.72 2.73
CA ASN A 151 12.26 -8.59 2.29
C ASN A 151 11.74 -9.98 1.88
N ASP A 152 10.93 -10.60 2.74
CA ASP A 152 10.35 -11.92 2.48
C ASP A 152 9.47 -11.91 1.24
N LEU A 153 8.59 -10.91 1.10
CA LEU A 153 7.76 -10.72 -0.09
C LEU A 153 8.60 -10.61 -1.37
N THR A 154 9.66 -9.79 -1.32
CA THR A 154 10.57 -9.59 -2.46
C THR A 154 11.26 -10.90 -2.86
N GLU A 155 11.79 -11.63 -1.89
CA GLU A 155 12.47 -12.90 -2.13
C GLU A 155 11.51 -14.02 -2.58
N CYS A 156 10.28 -14.05 -2.04
CA CYS A 156 9.23 -14.96 -2.50
C CYS A 156 8.90 -14.71 -3.97
N ALA A 157 8.73 -13.43 -4.37
CA ALA A 157 8.45 -13.06 -5.75
C ALA A 157 9.58 -13.48 -6.71
N LYS A 158 10.85 -13.23 -6.32
CA LYS A 158 12.03 -13.66 -7.10
C LYS A 158 12.07 -15.18 -7.29
N LYS A 159 11.84 -15.94 -6.21
CA LYS A 159 11.87 -17.40 -6.23
C LYS A 159 10.83 -18.03 -7.15
N ILE A 160 9.67 -17.41 -7.31
CA ILE A 160 8.59 -17.94 -8.17
C ILE A 160 8.59 -17.34 -9.58
N GLY A 161 9.57 -16.47 -9.90
CA GLY A 161 9.65 -15.77 -11.19
C GLY A 161 8.59 -14.69 -11.41
N ALA A 162 8.01 -14.16 -10.32
CA ALA A 162 6.97 -13.13 -10.35
C ALA A 162 7.50 -11.70 -10.16
N TYR A 163 8.80 -11.55 -9.92
CA TYR A 163 9.42 -10.25 -9.67
C TYR A 163 9.67 -9.50 -10.97
N VAL A 164 9.07 -8.32 -11.08
CA VAL A 164 9.29 -7.36 -12.17
C VAL A 164 9.75 -6.05 -11.56
N SER A 165 10.71 -5.35 -12.17
CA SER A 165 11.17 -4.05 -11.67
C SER A 165 11.22 -3.00 -12.76
N ASP A 166 10.73 -1.79 -12.45
CA ASP A 166 10.93 -0.59 -13.28
C ASP A 166 11.25 0.62 -12.40
N PHE A 167 12.53 0.94 -12.27
CA PHE A 167 13.01 2.08 -11.48
C PHE A 167 12.88 3.44 -12.17
N ARG A 168 12.32 3.50 -13.38
CA ARG A 168 11.90 4.76 -14.02
C ARG A 168 10.61 5.28 -13.38
N LEU A 169 9.76 4.36 -12.88
CA LEU A 169 8.57 4.69 -12.12
C LEU A 169 8.96 5.06 -10.69
N THR A 170 8.80 6.32 -10.33
CA THR A 170 9.19 6.83 -9.01
C THR A 170 7.97 7.12 -8.16
N PHE A 171 7.83 6.38 -7.06
CA PHE A 171 6.85 6.58 -6.00
C PHE A 171 7.61 7.05 -4.76
N GLU A 172 7.62 8.32 -4.50
CA GLU A 172 8.50 8.93 -3.51
C GLU A 172 8.15 8.53 -2.08
N HIS A 173 9.03 7.82 -1.38
CA HIS A 173 8.90 7.56 0.05
C HIS A 173 9.40 8.75 0.86
N ARG A 174 8.49 9.55 1.40
CA ARG A 174 8.77 10.76 2.19
C ARG A 174 9.04 10.42 3.65
N HIS A 175 10.00 9.53 3.88
CA HIS A 175 10.33 9.02 5.21
C HIS A 175 11.16 10.02 6.01
N TYR A 176 11.10 9.96 7.36
CA TYR A 176 11.90 10.84 8.22
C TYR A 176 13.41 10.64 8.05
N VAL A 177 13.85 9.44 7.67
CA VAL A 177 15.28 9.12 7.44
C VAL A 177 15.88 9.94 6.31
N ASN A 178 15.10 10.27 5.28
CA ASN A 178 15.55 11.13 4.18
C ASN A 178 15.21 12.63 4.40
N GLY A 179 14.79 13.00 5.61
CA GLY A 179 14.50 14.38 6.00
C GLY A 179 13.21 14.97 5.41
N LYS A 180 12.39 14.17 4.73
CA LYS A 180 11.16 14.65 4.06
C LYS A 180 9.93 14.62 4.94
N ASN A 181 10.01 13.94 6.08
CA ASN A 181 8.95 13.91 7.07
C ASN A 181 9.52 14.05 8.49
N LYS A 182 8.66 14.32 9.48
CA LYS A 182 9.06 14.32 10.88
C LYS A 182 8.89 12.92 11.47
N ARG A 183 9.82 12.52 12.33
CA ARG A 183 9.63 11.30 13.14
C ARG A 183 8.49 11.53 14.13
N ASP A 184 7.54 10.62 14.21
CA ASP A 184 6.44 10.62 15.15
C ASP A 184 6.30 9.27 15.86
N LYS A 185 5.30 9.15 16.74
CA LYS A 185 5.07 7.95 17.56
C LYS A 185 4.78 6.66 16.78
N THR A 186 4.47 6.73 15.47
CA THR A 186 4.23 5.53 14.65
C THR A 186 5.50 4.76 14.37
N TYR A 187 6.66 5.42 14.47
CA TYR A 187 7.99 4.82 14.29
C TYR A 187 8.59 4.24 15.58
N ASP A 188 7.93 4.37 16.72
CA ASP A 188 8.44 3.94 18.04
C ASP A 188 7.95 2.54 18.45
N ARG A 189 7.62 1.68 17.49
CA ARG A 189 7.10 0.32 17.71
C ARG A 189 8.11 -0.76 17.34
#